data_faf30a24331e192e149f150c5b01b048
#
_entry.id   faf30a24331e192e149f150c5b01b048
#
_cell.length_a   1.000
_cell.length_b   1.000
_cell.length_c   1.000
_cell.angle_alpha   90.00
_cell.angle_beta   90.00
_cell.angle_gamma   90.00
#
_symmetry.space_group_name_H-M   'P 1'
#
loop_
_entity.id
_entity.type
_entity.pdbx_description
1 polymer ?
#
loop_
_entity_poly.entity_id
_entity_poly.type
_entity_poly.pdbx_seq_one_letter_code
_entity_poly.pdbx_strand_id
1 'polypeptide(L)'
;MPQISTNIWQMTAMKDGIAASLAEAKNKLSNMYADSTSTLEDRDAQQNIVKDLTERLNGISAQIEAATSKSIGTSTQEMTVSDAFGALVKATMQNKSVSTEVLAALKDNDATGGNKLLPKTVSENIVTEAKVKNPLRGLVDVTSIANLELPKLSFTISDDDFIEDGETAKEMSVNGDNIIFGRHKSKIFCDVSETILNGSNANISAYVNAALQSGLAKKEKKLAFSTSPKIGEEHMSFYSSENNIKVVQGATLYAAIKNAIADLEEDYLDNCSIMISRKDYLSIIEFLANSSTDLYGKKPEEILGYPVKFCDLATKPIVGDFSYAQYNYYPEMTYERDKNVKTGMHSFVLTCWLDFRIKLASAFRICEVAGV
;
A
#
# COMPACT_ATOMS: atom_id res chain seq x y z
N MET A 1 -50.37 21.67 0.83
CA MET A 1 -48.91 21.45 0.61
C MET A 1 -48.47 21.31 -0.86
N PRO A 2 -49.17 21.77 -1.86
CA PRO A 2 -48.62 21.72 -3.25
C PRO A 2 -47.76 22.93 -3.62
N GLN A 3 -47.84 24.06 -2.96
CA GLN A 3 -47.15 25.32 -3.36
C GLN A 3 -45.62 25.29 -3.09
N ILE A 4 -45.13 24.62 -2.06
CA ILE A 4 -43.69 24.59 -1.69
C ILE A 4 -42.89 23.72 -2.67
N SER A 5 -43.44 22.59 -3.12
CA SER A 5 -42.79 21.72 -4.10
C SER A 5 -42.67 22.36 -5.46
N THR A 6 -43.70 23.14 -5.86
CA THR A 6 -43.71 23.87 -7.14
C THR A 6 -42.63 24.97 -7.14
N ASN A 7 -42.43 25.65 -6.00
CA ASN A 7 -41.44 26.73 -5.88
C ASN A 7 -39.98 26.21 -5.98
N ILE A 8 -39.70 25.09 -5.33
CA ILE A 8 -38.37 24.44 -5.38
C ILE A 8 -38.09 23.95 -6.81
N TRP A 9 -39.10 23.38 -7.48
CA TRP A 9 -38.93 22.90 -8.86
C TRP A 9 -38.64 24.05 -9.83
N GLN A 10 -39.33 25.18 -9.67
CA GLN A 10 -39.07 26.40 -10.45
C GLN A 10 -37.67 26.97 -10.18
N MET A 11 -37.23 27.01 -8.90
CA MET A 11 -35.87 27.46 -8.57
C MET A 11 -34.79 26.53 -9.12
N THR A 12 -35.03 25.22 -9.15
CA THR A 12 -34.09 24.26 -9.77
C THR A 12 -33.99 24.47 -11.29
N ALA A 13 -35.12 24.67 -11.98
CA ALA A 13 -35.10 24.96 -13.40
C ALA A 13 -34.39 26.30 -13.72
N MET A 14 -34.56 27.34 -12.86
CA MET A 14 -33.82 28.60 -12.98
C MET A 14 -32.32 28.42 -12.77
N LYS A 15 -31.91 27.58 -11.77
CA LYS A 15 -30.51 27.22 -11.54
C LYS A 15 -29.88 26.58 -12.76
N ASP A 16 -30.56 25.61 -13.37
CA ASP A 16 -30.06 24.90 -14.56
C ASP A 16 -29.91 25.85 -15.75
N GLY A 17 -30.88 26.79 -15.95
CA GLY A 17 -30.79 27.83 -16.96
C GLY A 17 -29.60 28.78 -16.77
N ILE A 18 -29.34 29.22 -15.54
CA ILE A 18 -28.18 30.08 -15.22
C ILE A 18 -26.86 29.28 -15.37
N ALA A 19 -26.82 28.01 -15.03
CA ALA A 19 -25.65 27.17 -15.22
C ALA A 19 -25.29 27.01 -16.70
N ALA A 20 -26.29 26.84 -17.57
CA ALA A 20 -26.10 26.81 -19.02
C ALA A 20 -25.54 28.14 -19.55
N SER A 21 -26.16 29.29 -19.17
CA SER A 21 -25.68 30.62 -19.55
C SER A 21 -24.26 30.92 -19.07
N LEU A 22 -23.91 30.44 -17.86
CA LEU A 22 -22.54 30.55 -17.31
C LEU A 22 -21.53 29.75 -18.15
N ALA A 23 -21.90 28.55 -18.58
CA ALA A 23 -21.04 27.72 -19.43
C ALA A 23 -20.79 28.42 -20.80
N GLU A 24 -21.82 28.98 -21.40
CA GLU A 24 -21.69 29.74 -22.64
C GLU A 24 -20.82 30.99 -22.47
N ALA A 25 -21.04 31.76 -21.39
CA ALA A 25 -20.25 32.95 -21.08
C ALA A 25 -18.76 32.64 -20.86
N LYS A 26 -18.45 31.52 -20.18
CA LYS A 26 -17.07 31.04 -19.98
C LYS A 26 -16.42 30.62 -21.31
N ASN A 27 -17.15 29.91 -22.16
CA ASN A 27 -16.65 29.51 -23.47
C ASN A 27 -16.36 30.74 -24.34
N LYS A 28 -17.26 31.74 -24.33
CA LYS A 28 -17.07 33.01 -25.06
C LYS A 28 -15.84 33.74 -24.53
N LEU A 29 -15.66 33.85 -23.23
CA LEU A 29 -14.48 34.44 -22.61
C LEU A 29 -13.18 33.71 -23.01
N SER A 30 -13.21 32.38 -23.00
CA SER A 30 -12.06 31.55 -23.44
C SER A 30 -11.70 31.82 -24.91
N ASN A 31 -12.71 31.92 -25.78
CA ASN A 31 -12.48 32.22 -27.19
C ASN A 31 -11.92 33.65 -27.38
N MET A 32 -12.38 34.62 -26.59
CA MET A 32 -11.84 36.00 -26.63
C MET A 32 -10.39 36.07 -26.15
N TYR A 33 -9.94 35.19 -25.26
CA TYR A 33 -8.51 35.09 -24.89
C TYR A 33 -7.66 34.46 -25.99
N ALA A 34 -8.25 33.60 -26.81
CA ALA A 34 -7.57 32.98 -27.96
C ALA A 34 -7.54 33.90 -29.20
N ASP A 35 -8.44 34.89 -29.28
CA ASP A 35 -8.56 35.80 -30.39
C ASP A 35 -7.67 37.05 -30.17
N SER A 36 -6.67 37.23 -31.03
CA SER A 36 -5.74 38.35 -31.02
C SER A 36 -6.39 39.72 -31.35
N THR A 37 -7.62 39.70 -31.88
CA THR A 37 -8.37 40.94 -32.25
C THR A 37 -9.27 41.43 -31.11
N SER A 38 -9.46 40.65 -30.06
CA SER A 38 -10.30 41.01 -28.92
C SER A 38 -9.67 42.10 -28.07
N THR A 39 -10.41 43.16 -27.77
CA THR A 39 -9.92 44.28 -26.94
C THR A 39 -9.91 43.92 -25.45
N LEU A 40 -9.16 44.69 -24.66
CA LEU A 40 -9.13 44.52 -23.21
C LEU A 40 -10.49 44.83 -22.58
N GLU A 41 -11.16 45.88 -23.07
CA GLU A 41 -12.49 46.28 -22.60
C GLU A 41 -13.56 45.20 -22.83
N ASP A 42 -13.51 44.54 -23.98
CA ASP A 42 -14.47 43.47 -24.33
C ASP A 42 -14.27 42.25 -23.40
N ARG A 43 -13.01 41.91 -23.10
CA ARG A 43 -12.69 40.80 -22.18
C ARG A 43 -13.10 41.09 -20.74
N ASP A 44 -12.88 42.35 -20.26
CA ASP A 44 -13.29 42.74 -18.91
C ASP A 44 -14.82 42.77 -18.81
N ALA A 45 -15.52 43.25 -19.83
CA ALA A 45 -16.99 43.19 -19.88
C ALA A 45 -17.51 41.74 -19.80
N GLN A 46 -16.90 40.82 -20.57
CA GLN A 46 -17.29 39.40 -20.55
C GLN A 46 -16.94 38.74 -19.22
N GLN A 47 -15.84 39.10 -18.59
CA GLN A 47 -15.44 38.60 -17.27
C GLN A 47 -16.42 39.05 -16.18
N ASN A 48 -16.91 40.27 -16.25
CA ASN A 48 -17.96 40.77 -15.35
C ASN A 48 -19.28 39.98 -15.49
N ILE A 49 -19.65 39.60 -16.74
CA ILE A 49 -20.81 38.73 -16.98
C ILE A 49 -20.62 37.35 -16.34
N VAL A 50 -19.46 36.74 -16.48
CA VAL A 50 -19.15 35.45 -15.85
C VAL A 50 -19.22 35.55 -14.33
N LYS A 51 -18.75 36.65 -13.76
CA LYS A 51 -18.80 36.90 -12.30
C LYS A 51 -20.25 37.06 -11.81
N ASP A 52 -21.05 37.89 -12.49
CA ASP A 52 -22.49 38.08 -12.14
C ASP A 52 -23.26 36.76 -12.21
N LEU A 53 -23.09 35.97 -13.28
CA LEU A 53 -23.76 34.68 -13.42
C LEU A 53 -23.31 33.68 -12.35
N THR A 54 -22.04 33.71 -11.89
CA THR A 54 -21.53 32.89 -10.82
C THR A 54 -22.16 33.25 -9.46
N GLU A 55 -22.27 34.56 -9.17
CA GLU A 55 -22.91 35.07 -7.95
C GLU A 55 -24.38 34.70 -7.90
N ARG A 56 -25.11 34.83 -9.04
CA ARG A 56 -26.52 34.45 -9.17
C ARG A 56 -26.72 32.95 -8.99
N LEU A 57 -25.85 32.10 -9.56
CA LEU A 57 -25.90 30.65 -9.38
C LEU A 57 -25.74 30.26 -7.92
N ASN A 58 -24.78 30.88 -7.22
CA ASN A 58 -24.53 30.65 -5.79
C ASN A 58 -25.73 31.13 -4.95
N GLY A 59 -26.31 32.29 -5.26
CA GLY A 59 -27.48 32.82 -4.56
C GLY A 59 -28.72 31.93 -4.70
N ILE A 60 -29.02 31.41 -5.87
CA ILE A 60 -30.14 30.49 -6.08
C ILE A 60 -29.85 29.13 -5.41
N SER A 61 -28.62 28.63 -5.47
CA SER A 61 -28.26 27.39 -4.76
C SER A 61 -28.48 27.50 -3.25
N ALA A 62 -28.08 28.61 -2.64
CA ALA A 62 -28.32 28.88 -1.21
C ALA A 62 -29.83 29.00 -0.88
N GLN A 63 -30.62 29.58 -1.77
CA GLN A 63 -32.09 29.68 -1.59
C GLN A 63 -32.76 28.30 -1.70
N ILE A 64 -32.32 27.44 -2.62
CA ILE A 64 -32.81 26.07 -2.73
C ILE A 64 -32.46 25.27 -1.46
N GLU A 65 -31.25 25.38 -0.95
CA GLU A 65 -30.84 24.75 0.29
C GLU A 65 -31.65 25.25 1.50
N ALA A 66 -31.86 26.57 1.61
CA ALA A 66 -32.67 27.16 2.66
C ALA A 66 -34.14 26.76 2.55
N ALA A 67 -34.69 26.66 1.33
CA ALA A 67 -36.09 26.22 1.13
C ALA A 67 -36.23 24.72 1.41
N THR A 68 -35.24 23.92 1.09
CA THR A 68 -35.19 22.48 1.38
C THR A 68 -35.07 22.27 2.90
N SER A 69 -34.21 23.02 3.58
CA SER A 69 -34.06 22.98 5.04
C SER A 69 -35.32 23.41 5.76
N LYS A 70 -36.06 24.45 5.26
CA LYS A 70 -37.33 24.86 5.81
C LYS A 70 -38.48 23.88 5.59
N SER A 71 -38.44 23.11 4.56
CA SER A 71 -39.44 22.06 4.31
C SER A 71 -39.23 20.82 5.22
N ILE A 72 -38.09 20.70 5.88
CA ILE A 72 -37.76 19.65 6.85
C ILE A 72 -38.09 20.09 8.29
N GLY A 73 -38.33 21.36 8.54
CA GLY A 73 -38.59 21.91 9.87
C GLY A 73 -40.02 22.43 10.03
N THR A 74 -40.97 21.57 10.30
CA THR A 74 -42.10 21.73 11.24
C THR A 74 -43.18 20.68 11.03
N SER A 75 -43.00 19.52 11.62
CA SER A 75 -44.10 18.79 12.24
C SER A 75 -43.48 17.94 13.35
N THR A 76 -43.61 18.42 14.56
CA THR A 76 -43.57 17.63 15.80
C THR A 76 -44.77 16.67 15.85
N GLN A 77 -44.84 15.79 14.88
CA GLN A 77 -45.60 14.56 14.98
C GLN A 77 -44.59 13.47 15.28
N GLU A 78 -44.66 12.91 16.49
CA GLU A 78 -43.86 11.73 16.83
C GLU A 78 -44.02 10.71 15.71
N MET A 79 -42.94 10.43 15.01
CA MET A 79 -42.93 9.49 13.91
C MET A 79 -43.26 8.10 14.48
N THR A 80 -44.32 7.48 14.00
CA THR A 80 -44.64 6.12 14.45
C THR A 80 -43.56 5.13 14.00
N VAL A 81 -43.36 4.05 14.75
CA VAL A 81 -42.37 2.99 14.41
C VAL A 81 -42.64 2.45 13.01
N SER A 82 -43.90 2.38 12.60
CA SER A 82 -44.30 1.94 11.25
C SER A 82 -43.82 2.90 10.13
N ASP A 83 -44.00 4.22 10.40
CA ASP A 83 -43.55 5.25 9.45
C ASP A 83 -42.03 5.33 9.36
N ALA A 84 -41.35 5.17 10.50
CA ALA A 84 -39.91 5.12 10.59
C ALA A 84 -39.34 3.90 9.86
N PHE A 85 -39.99 2.75 9.99
CA PHE A 85 -39.61 1.52 9.26
C PHE A 85 -39.83 1.70 7.76
N GLY A 86 -40.97 2.27 7.34
CA GLY A 86 -41.23 2.60 5.93
C GLY A 86 -40.19 3.56 5.34
N ALA A 87 -39.78 4.56 6.11
CA ALA A 87 -38.71 5.51 5.73
C ALA A 87 -37.33 4.82 5.63
N LEU A 88 -37.01 3.92 6.57
CA LEU A 88 -35.78 3.11 6.53
C LEU A 88 -35.73 2.25 5.27
N VAL A 89 -36.79 1.51 4.97
CA VAL A 89 -36.87 0.65 3.76
C VAL A 89 -36.73 1.50 2.50
N LYS A 90 -37.40 2.65 2.42
CA LYS A 90 -37.32 3.56 1.28
C LYS A 90 -35.92 4.16 1.08
N ALA A 91 -35.25 4.55 2.18
CA ALA A 91 -33.88 5.08 2.13
C ALA A 91 -32.92 3.98 1.68
N THR A 92 -33.06 2.76 2.18
CA THR A 92 -32.22 1.61 1.79
C THR A 92 -32.41 1.25 0.32
N MET A 93 -33.66 1.26 -0.19
CA MET A 93 -33.94 1.01 -1.61
C MET A 93 -33.40 2.13 -2.52
N GLN A 94 -33.31 3.37 -2.04
CA GLN A 94 -32.80 4.53 -2.79
C GLN A 94 -31.30 4.78 -2.62
N ASN A 95 -30.62 3.94 -1.80
CA ASN A 95 -29.20 4.09 -1.47
C ASN A 95 -28.86 5.46 -0.83
N LYS A 96 -29.79 6.01 -0.03
CA LYS A 96 -29.65 7.26 0.71
C LYS A 96 -29.37 6.99 2.17
N SER A 97 -28.65 7.90 2.82
CA SER A 97 -28.44 7.87 4.26
C SER A 97 -29.78 7.99 5.00
N VAL A 98 -29.97 7.18 6.03
CA VAL A 98 -31.13 7.23 6.91
C VAL A 98 -31.01 8.41 7.87
N SER A 99 -32.07 9.22 8.03
CA SER A 99 -32.02 10.36 8.95
C SER A 99 -31.92 9.91 10.42
N THR A 100 -31.28 10.72 11.24
CA THR A 100 -31.13 10.46 12.68
C THR A 100 -32.46 10.36 13.42
N GLU A 101 -33.50 11.03 12.91
CA GLU A 101 -34.86 11.02 13.46
C GLU A 101 -35.56 9.65 13.23
N VAL A 102 -35.36 9.06 12.06
CA VAL A 102 -35.84 7.71 11.73
C VAL A 102 -35.15 6.68 12.62
N LEU A 103 -33.85 6.81 12.82
CA LEU A 103 -33.08 5.94 13.72
C LEU A 103 -33.47 6.12 15.18
N ALA A 104 -33.81 7.36 15.60
CA ALA A 104 -34.29 7.66 16.97
C ALA A 104 -35.67 7.07 17.21
N ALA A 105 -36.60 7.16 16.25
CA ALA A 105 -37.93 6.58 16.33
C ALA A 105 -37.94 5.04 16.33
N LEU A 106 -36.92 4.42 15.77
CA LEU A 106 -36.71 2.96 15.77
C LEU A 106 -35.89 2.47 16.97
N LYS A 107 -35.37 3.37 17.83
CA LYS A 107 -34.73 3.03 19.11
C LYS A 107 -35.81 2.60 20.09
N ASP A 108 -36.14 1.34 20.06
CA ASP A 108 -36.98 0.73 21.07
C ASP A 108 -36.08 0.11 22.16
N ASN A 109 -36.25 0.60 23.39
CA ASN A 109 -35.58 0.06 24.56
C ASN A 109 -36.29 -1.17 25.14
N ASP A 110 -37.40 -1.60 24.52
CA ASP A 110 -38.21 -2.69 25.04
C ASP A 110 -37.84 -4.04 24.39
N ALA A 111 -37.95 -5.08 25.22
CA ALA A 111 -37.63 -6.46 24.89
C ALA A 111 -38.48 -7.09 23.74
N THR A 112 -39.36 -6.32 23.12
CA THR A 112 -40.40 -6.80 22.18
C THR A 112 -40.06 -6.72 20.70
N GLY A 113 -38.86 -6.25 20.30
CA GLY A 113 -38.46 -6.59 18.94
C GLY A 113 -37.90 -5.52 18.02
N GLY A 114 -37.94 -4.21 18.35
CA GLY A 114 -37.41 -3.15 17.48
C GLY A 114 -35.91 -3.27 17.23
N ASN A 115 -35.15 -3.68 18.23
CA ASN A 115 -33.71 -3.90 18.16
C ASN A 115 -33.26 -5.01 17.17
N LYS A 116 -34.20 -5.91 16.78
CA LYS A 116 -33.91 -6.96 15.79
C LYS A 116 -34.06 -6.49 14.35
N LEU A 117 -34.73 -5.36 14.13
CA LEU A 117 -34.97 -4.78 12.81
C LEU A 117 -33.99 -3.65 12.49
N LEU A 118 -33.28 -3.12 13.50
CA LEU A 118 -32.20 -2.14 13.26
C LEU A 118 -31.02 -2.84 12.59
N PRO A 119 -30.51 -2.28 11.48
CA PRO A 119 -29.24 -2.74 10.97
C PRO A 119 -28.21 -2.62 12.09
N LYS A 120 -27.49 -3.69 12.38
CA LYS A 120 -26.37 -3.67 13.34
C LYS A 120 -25.48 -2.49 12.99
N THR A 121 -25.27 -1.58 13.94
CA THR A 121 -24.32 -0.49 13.76
C THR A 121 -22.95 -1.12 13.56
N VAL A 122 -22.48 -1.12 12.32
CA VAL A 122 -21.12 -1.58 12.02
C VAL A 122 -20.20 -0.50 12.54
N SER A 123 -19.28 -0.86 13.42
CA SER A 123 -18.28 0.06 13.95
C SER A 123 -17.53 0.72 12.79
N GLU A 124 -17.28 2.03 12.87
CA GLU A 124 -16.42 2.74 11.93
C GLU A 124 -14.97 2.22 11.98
N ASN A 125 -14.60 1.61 13.10
CA ASN A 125 -13.31 0.96 13.26
C ASN A 125 -13.38 -0.50 12.84
N ILE A 126 -12.83 -0.80 11.69
CA ILE A 126 -12.66 -2.17 11.23
C ILE A 126 -11.51 -2.79 12.03
N VAL A 127 -11.81 -3.81 12.82
CA VAL A 127 -10.77 -4.61 13.49
C VAL A 127 -10.09 -5.45 12.41
N THR A 128 -8.84 -5.18 12.14
CA THR A 128 -8.03 -5.89 11.14
C THR A 128 -6.89 -6.62 11.81
N GLU A 129 -6.46 -7.73 11.22
CA GLU A 129 -5.19 -8.35 11.58
C GLU A 129 -4.03 -7.38 11.34
N ALA A 130 -2.92 -7.61 12.07
CA ALA A 130 -1.72 -6.80 11.91
C ALA A 130 -1.23 -6.83 10.44
N LYS A 131 -0.97 -5.65 9.87
CA LYS A 131 -0.47 -5.52 8.50
C LYS A 131 0.90 -6.16 8.39
N VAL A 132 1.04 -7.11 7.47
CA VAL A 132 2.34 -7.69 7.16
C VAL A 132 3.22 -6.63 6.50
N LYS A 133 4.42 -6.42 7.08
CA LYS A 133 5.45 -5.55 6.51
C LYS A 133 6.58 -6.42 5.98
N ASN A 134 7.17 -5.98 4.88
CA ASN A 134 8.40 -6.58 4.38
C ASN A 134 9.60 -5.78 4.94
N PRO A 135 10.41 -6.36 5.83
CA PRO A 135 11.56 -5.67 6.39
C PRO A 135 12.65 -5.36 5.35
N LEU A 136 12.69 -6.11 4.24
CA LEU A 136 13.63 -5.86 3.15
C LEU A 136 13.38 -4.54 2.43
N ARG A 137 12.14 -4.07 2.31
CA ARG A 137 11.82 -2.82 1.58
C ARG A 137 12.55 -1.57 2.10
N GLY A 138 13.00 -1.59 3.33
CA GLY A 138 13.79 -0.50 3.91
C GLY A 138 15.31 -0.69 3.80
N LEU A 139 15.77 -1.79 3.21
CA LEU A 139 17.19 -2.15 3.09
C LEU A 139 17.62 -2.34 1.63
N VAL A 140 16.72 -2.80 0.78
CA VAL A 140 16.99 -3.10 -0.63
C VAL A 140 16.49 -1.98 -1.54
N ASP A 141 17.08 -1.86 -2.71
CA ASP A 141 16.61 -0.95 -3.75
C ASP A 141 15.25 -1.42 -4.29
N VAL A 142 14.34 -0.46 -4.50
CA VAL A 142 13.03 -0.71 -5.12
C VAL A 142 12.88 0.19 -6.32
N THR A 143 12.77 -0.41 -7.50
CA THR A 143 12.62 0.32 -8.77
C THR A 143 11.34 -0.07 -9.48
N SER A 144 10.92 0.77 -10.42
CA SER A 144 9.76 0.51 -11.28
C SER A 144 10.15 0.83 -12.73
N ILE A 145 10.93 -0.06 -13.33
CA ILE A 145 11.50 0.12 -14.67
C ILE A 145 11.15 -1.10 -15.53
N ALA A 146 10.62 -0.83 -16.72
CA ALA A 146 10.34 -1.90 -17.68
C ALA A 146 11.66 -2.38 -18.33
N ASN A 147 11.82 -3.71 -18.42
CA ASN A 147 12.98 -4.34 -19.03
C ASN A 147 14.33 -3.84 -18.47
N LEU A 148 14.41 -3.79 -17.13
CA LEU A 148 15.63 -3.36 -16.46
C LEU A 148 16.73 -4.42 -16.65
N GLU A 149 17.86 -3.96 -17.14
CA GLU A 149 19.11 -4.71 -17.22
C GLU A 149 20.21 -3.91 -16.53
N LEU A 150 20.94 -4.56 -15.63
CA LEU A 150 22.07 -3.94 -14.92
C LEU A 150 23.35 -4.62 -15.33
N PRO A 151 24.33 -3.90 -15.88
CA PRO A 151 25.64 -4.45 -16.13
C PRO A 151 26.35 -4.77 -14.81
N LYS A 152 26.86 -5.98 -14.69
CA LYS A 152 27.66 -6.43 -13.56
C LYS A 152 29.11 -6.58 -14.03
N LEU A 153 30.02 -5.89 -13.39
CA LEU A 153 31.44 -6.00 -13.62
C LEU A 153 32.11 -6.59 -12.38
N SER A 154 32.84 -7.68 -12.54
CA SER A 154 33.70 -8.22 -11.51
C SER A 154 35.17 -8.08 -11.94
N PHE A 155 35.99 -7.60 -11.02
CA PHE A 155 37.41 -7.43 -11.23
C PHE A 155 38.14 -8.52 -10.45
N THR A 156 39.05 -9.21 -11.10
CA THR A 156 39.92 -10.18 -10.44
C THR A 156 41.36 -9.80 -10.76
N ILE A 157 42.14 -9.49 -9.72
CA ILE A 157 43.56 -9.33 -9.81
C ILE A 157 44.17 -10.72 -9.63
N SER A 158 44.92 -11.18 -10.62
CA SER A 158 45.42 -12.55 -10.63
C SER A 158 46.61 -12.78 -9.70
N ASP A 159 47.23 -11.71 -9.21
CA ASP A 159 48.43 -11.78 -8.39
C ASP A 159 48.73 -10.46 -7.68
N ASP A 160 49.03 -10.51 -6.40
CA ASP A 160 49.28 -9.34 -5.53
C ASP A 160 50.77 -9.03 -5.34
N ASP A 161 51.67 -9.78 -6.00
CA ASP A 161 53.09 -9.57 -5.84
C ASP A 161 53.58 -8.30 -6.56
N PHE A 162 54.55 -7.62 -5.95
CA PHE A 162 55.26 -6.55 -6.62
C PHE A 162 56.04 -7.09 -7.82
N ILE A 163 56.04 -6.32 -8.90
CA ILE A 163 56.83 -6.64 -10.10
C ILE A 163 58.16 -5.89 -10.07
N GLU A 164 59.22 -6.53 -10.59
CA GLU A 164 60.53 -5.92 -10.73
C GLU A 164 60.59 -4.93 -11.92
N ASP A 165 61.55 -4.03 -11.88
CA ASP A 165 61.71 -3.03 -12.92
C ASP A 165 62.02 -3.70 -14.26
N GLY A 166 61.16 -3.51 -15.26
CA GLY A 166 61.24 -4.12 -16.57
C GLY A 166 60.31 -5.34 -16.79
N GLU A 167 59.58 -5.81 -15.79
CA GLU A 167 58.55 -6.80 -15.95
C GLU A 167 57.23 -6.24 -16.51
N THR A 168 56.48 -7.07 -17.20
CA THR A 168 55.17 -6.67 -17.74
C THR A 168 54.14 -6.57 -16.62
N ALA A 169 53.38 -5.45 -16.56
CA ALA A 169 52.28 -5.31 -15.64
C ALA A 169 51.26 -6.44 -15.78
N LYS A 170 50.81 -6.96 -14.64
CA LYS A 170 49.82 -8.04 -14.62
C LYS A 170 48.46 -7.54 -15.08
N GLU A 171 47.78 -8.30 -15.90
CA GLU A 171 46.46 -7.94 -16.41
C GLU A 171 45.38 -8.18 -15.34
N MET A 172 44.57 -7.19 -15.14
CA MET A 172 43.32 -7.31 -14.38
C MET A 172 42.26 -7.90 -15.32
N SER A 173 41.76 -9.07 -15.00
CA SER A 173 40.65 -9.63 -15.77
C SER A 173 39.34 -9.02 -15.34
N VAL A 174 38.57 -8.50 -16.29
CA VAL A 174 37.25 -7.95 -16.12
C VAL A 174 36.24 -8.90 -16.71
N ASN A 175 35.41 -9.50 -15.87
CA ASN A 175 34.29 -10.32 -16.31
C ASN A 175 33.01 -9.47 -16.26
N GLY A 176 32.40 -9.27 -17.42
CA GLY A 176 31.12 -8.60 -17.56
C GLY A 176 29.97 -9.59 -17.63
N ASP A 177 28.95 -9.40 -16.87
CA ASP A 177 27.68 -10.13 -16.92
C ASP A 177 26.51 -9.15 -16.82
N ASN A 178 25.34 -9.54 -17.30
CA ASN A 178 24.15 -8.70 -17.21
C ASN A 178 23.13 -9.33 -16.27
N ILE A 179 22.68 -8.55 -15.30
CA ILE A 179 21.56 -8.92 -14.43
C ILE A 179 20.27 -8.48 -15.13
N ILE A 180 19.53 -9.44 -15.65
CA ILE A 180 18.29 -9.20 -16.38
C ILE A 180 17.11 -9.43 -15.43
N PHE A 181 16.25 -8.42 -15.27
CA PHE A 181 15.02 -8.55 -14.48
C PHE A 181 13.90 -9.13 -15.33
N GLY A 182 13.39 -10.28 -14.89
CA GLY A 182 12.27 -10.97 -15.51
C GLY A 182 10.91 -10.33 -15.19
N ARG A 183 9.87 -10.82 -15.88
CA ARG A 183 8.49 -10.37 -15.67
C ARG A 183 7.65 -11.50 -15.07
N HIS A 184 7.61 -11.58 -13.74
CA HIS A 184 6.86 -12.59 -13.00
C HIS A 184 5.54 -12.04 -12.51
N LYS A 185 4.42 -12.60 -13.01
CA LYS A 185 3.07 -12.15 -12.70
C LYS A 185 2.66 -12.58 -11.29
N SER A 186 2.20 -11.63 -10.50
CA SER A 186 1.59 -11.88 -9.21
C SER A 186 0.18 -11.31 -9.16
N LYS A 187 -0.78 -12.11 -8.67
CA LYS A 187 -2.15 -11.68 -8.38
C LYS A 187 -2.43 -11.83 -6.89
N ILE A 188 -2.92 -10.76 -6.31
CA ILE A 188 -3.31 -10.69 -4.90
C ILE A 188 -4.77 -10.24 -4.88
N PHE A 189 -5.61 -10.93 -4.14
CA PHE A 189 -7.01 -10.60 -4.04
C PHE A 189 -7.43 -10.39 -2.59
N CYS A 190 -8.46 -9.57 -2.41
CA CYS A 190 -9.11 -9.30 -1.14
C CYS A 190 -10.61 -9.34 -1.37
N ASP A 191 -11.31 -10.22 -0.65
CA ASP A 191 -12.75 -10.36 -0.72
C ASP A 191 -13.41 -9.56 0.40
N VAL A 192 -14.42 -8.77 0.04
CA VAL A 192 -15.20 -7.97 0.99
C VAL A 192 -16.68 -8.30 0.79
N SER A 193 -17.39 -8.58 1.87
CA SER A 193 -18.81 -8.88 1.79
C SER A 193 -19.65 -7.63 1.47
N GLU A 194 -20.73 -7.80 0.73
CA GLU A 194 -21.68 -6.73 0.41
C GLU A 194 -22.28 -6.09 1.67
N THR A 195 -22.43 -6.86 2.75
CA THR A 195 -22.92 -6.36 4.04
C THR A 195 -21.98 -5.31 4.64
N ILE A 196 -20.64 -5.52 4.53
CA ILE A 196 -19.64 -4.56 5.00
C ILE A 196 -19.63 -3.33 4.10
N LEU A 197 -19.71 -3.52 2.78
CA LEU A 197 -19.73 -2.43 1.80
C LEU A 197 -20.93 -1.49 1.98
N ASN A 198 -22.10 -2.05 2.28
CA ASN A 198 -23.36 -1.30 2.37
C ASN A 198 -23.71 -0.88 3.80
N GLY A 199 -23.15 -1.53 4.80
CA GLY A 199 -23.49 -1.33 6.21
C GLY A 199 -22.53 -0.45 7.01
N SER A 200 -21.40 -0.09 6.46
CA SER A 200 -20.33 0.67 7.15
C SER A 200 -19.97 1.94 6.40
N ASN A 201 -19.93 3.08 7.11
CA ASN A 201 -19.30 4.31 6.64
C ASN A 201 -17.77 4.25 6.75
N ALA A 202 -17.22 3.10 7.16
CA ALA A 202 -15.78 2.89 7.26
C ALA A 202 -15.09 3.10 5.92
N ASN A 203 -13.87 3.58 5.94
CA ASN A 203 -13.07 3.80 4.74
C ASN A 203 -12.60 2.46 4.15
N ILE A 204 -13.52 1.76 3.47
CA ILE A 204 -13.30 0.44 2.88
C ILE A 204 -12.18 0.46 1.86
N SER A 205 -12.01 1.56 1.12
CA SER A 205 -10.91 1.67 0.15
C SER A 205 -9.55 1.64 0.84
N ALA A 206 -9.40 2.30 2.00
CA ALA A 206 -8.17 2.24 2.79
C ALA A 206 -7.93 0.82 3.34
N TYR A 207 -8.99 0.13 3.77
CA TYR A 207 -8.90 -1.26 4.22
C TYR A 207 -8.45 -2.20 3.09
N VAL A 208 -9.10 -2.14 1.93
CA VAL A 208 -8.77 -2.97 0.76
C VAL A 208 -7.32 -2.71 0.31
N ASN A 209 -6.92 -1.43 0.19
CA ASN A 209 -5.54 -1.08 -0.15
C ASN A 209 -4.54 -1.64 0.87
N ALA A 210 -4.83 -1.52 2.15
CA ALA A 210 -3.97 -2.06 3.20
C ALA A 210 -3.86 -3.59 3.16
N ALA A 211 -4.96 -4.29 2.88
CA ALA A 211 -4.98 -5.74 2.73
C ALA A 211 -4.18 -6.19 1.50
N LEU A 212 -4.35 -5.52 0.35
CA LEU A 212 -3.60 -5.82 -0.87
C LEU A 212 -2.10 -5.55 -0.70
N GLN A 213 -1.72 -4.45 -0.06
CA GLN A 213 -0.31 -4.15 0.27
C GLN A 213 0.29 -5.18 1.23
N SER A 214 -0.47 -5.62 2.24
CA SER A 214 -0.05 -6.68 3.15
C SER A 214 0.17 -8.01 2.42
N GLY A 215 -0.74 -8.35 1.49
CA GLY A 215 -0.60 -9.52 0.63
C GLY A 215 0.64 -9.46 -0.26
N LEU A 216 0.93 -8.29 -0.84
CA LEU A 216 2.14 -8.07 -1.65
C LEU A 216 3.41 -8.23 -0.80
N ALA A 217 3.48 -7.59 0.36
CA ALA A 217 4.61 -7.72 1.30
C ALA A 217 4.85 -9.19 1.72
N LYS A 218 3.78 -9.96 1.94
CA LYS A 218 3.87 -11.40 2.22
C LYS A 218 4.43 -12.19 1.04
N LYS A 219 4.01 -11.87 -0.19
CA LYS A 219 4.54 -12.52 -1.40
C LYS A 219 6.03 -12.21 -1.59
N GLU A 220 6.43 -10.94 -1.45
CA GLU A 220 7.83 -10.51 -1.53
C GLU A 220 8.72 -11.25 -0.54
N LYS A 221 8.33 -11.29 0.76
CA LYS A 221 9.06 -12.04 1.77
C LYS A 221 9.19 -13.51 1.40
N LYS A 222 8.08 -14.12 0.93
CA LYS A 222 8.09 -15.52 0.55
C LYS A 222 9.04 -15.81 -0.61
N LEU A 223 9.15 -14.92 -1.58
CA LEU A 223 10.11 -15.06 -2.69
C LEU A 223 11.54 -14.97 -2.19
N ALA A 224 11.88 -13.91 -1.44
CA ALA A 224 13.24 -13.66 -0.99
C ALA A 224 13.79 -14.71 0.00
N PHE A 225 12.93 -15.30 0.82
CA PHE A 225 13.33 -16.27 1.87
C PHE A 225 12.82 -17.70 1.62
N SER A 226 12.49 -18.07 0.40
CA SER A 226 12.03 -19.42 0.09
C SER A 226 13.18 -20.42 0.16
N THR A 227 13.02 -21.47 0.96
CA THR A 227 13.97 -22.60 0.99
C THR A 227 13.72 -23.61 -0.14
N SER A 228 12.56 -23.49 -0.79
CA SER A 228 12.17 -24.33 -1.91
C SER A 228 11.46 -23.44 -2.94
N PRO A 229 12.20 -22.62 -3.69
CA PRO A 229 11.64 -21.76 -4.70
C PRO A 229 10.99 -22.59 -5.81
N LYS A 230 10.02 -22.01 -6.53
CA LYS A 230 9.41 -22.65 -7.69
C LYS A 230 10.33 -22.55 -8.88
N ILE A 231 10.11 -23.46 -9.85
CA ILE A 231 10.83 -23.45 -11.12
C ILE A 231 10.67 -22.08 -11.80
N GLY A 232 11.78 -21.44 -12.10
CA GLY A 232 11.87 -20.09 -12.68
C GLY A 232 11.79 -18.94 -11.67
N GLU A 233 11.65 -19.23 -10.35
CA GLU A 233 11.72 -18.25 -9.26
C GLU A 233 12.98 -18.45 -8.39
N GLU A 234 13.90 -19.36 -8.78
CA GLU A 234 15.07 -19.75 -7.98
C GLU A 234 15.99 -18.57 -7.70
N HIS A 235 16.25 -17.75 -8.69
CA HIS A 235 17.10 -16.56 -8.58
C HIS A 235 16.57 -15.51 -7.57
N MET A 236 15.29 -15.60 -7.20
CA MET A 236 14.69 -14.65 -6.24
C MET A 236 14.97 -14.99 -4.78
N SER A 237 15.52 -16.16 -4.47
CA SER A 237 15.72 -16.57 -3.09
C SER A 237 17.17 -16.43 -2.64
N PHE A 238 17.38 -15.83 -1.46
CA PHE A 238 18.70 -15.83 -0.82
C PHE A 238 19.25 -17.25 -0.56
N TYR A 239 18.36 -18.23 -0.36
CA TYR A 239 18.75 -19.60 -0.02
C TYR A 239 18.94 -20.50 -1.24
N SER A 240 18.72 -19.98 -2.44
CA SER A 240 18.91 -20.73 -3.66
C SER A 240 20.39 -20.89 -3.98
N SER A 241 20.77 -22.10 -4.39
CA SER A 241 22.12 -22.40 -4.88
C SER A 241 22.47 -21.63 -6.17
N GLU A 242 21.48 -21.18 -6.94
CA GLU A 242 21.69 -20.38 -8.15
C GLU A 242 22.38 -19.04 -7.85
N ASN A 243 22.09 -18.46 -6.70
CA ASN A 243 22.68 -17.18 -6.29
C ASN A 243 24.09 -17.30 -5.72
N ASN A 244 24.60 -18.52 -5.48
CA ASN A 244 25.96 -18.79 -5.02
C ASN A 244 26.40 -17.99 -3.77
N ILE A 245 25.47 -17.69 -2.87
CA ILE A 245 25.80 -17.00 -1.62
C ILE A 245 26.57 -17.98 -0.70
N LYS A 246 27.72 -17.53 -0.21
CA LYS A 246 28.57 -18.33 0.69
C LYS A 246 27.86 -18.64 1.99
N VAL A 247 27.83 -19.93 2.37
CA VAL A 247 27.34 -20.38 3.67
C VAL A 247 28.51 -20.42 4.64
N VAL A 248 28.38 -19.74 5.78
CA VAL A 248 29.38 -19.70 6.83
C VAL A 248 28.86 -20.47 8.05
N GLN A 249 29.66 -21.41 8.50
CA GLN A 249 29.30 -22.29 9.60
C GLN A 249 29.92 -21.84 10.93
N GLY A 250 29.25 -22.16 12.04
CA GLY A 250 29.75 -21.96 13.39
C GLY A 250 29.22 -23.02 14.34
N ALA A 251 29.92 -23.24 15.44
CA ALA A 251 29.50 -24.21 16.49
C ALA A 251 28.14 -23.81 17.14
N THR A 252 27.81 -22.53 17.12
CA THR A 252 26.55 -21.98 17.58
C THR A 252 26.07 -20.94 16.56
N LEU A 253 24.79 -20.58 16.60
CA LEU A 253 24.26 -19.57 15.70
C LEU A 253 24.94 -18.20 15.88
N TYR A 254 25.24 -17.83 17.13
CA TYR A 254 26.02 -16.62 17.41
C TYR A 254 27.44 -16.68 16.83
N ALA A 255 28.12 -17.82 16.93
CA ALA A 255 29.44 -18.02 16.34
C ALA A 255 29.36 -17.97 14.79
N ALA A 256 28.33 -18.55 14.20
CA ALA A 256 28.12 -18.48 12.75
C ALA A 256 27.94 -17.04 12.25
N ILE A 257 27.15 -16.22 12.94
CA ILE A 257 26.95 -14.80 12.61
C ILE A 257 28.28 -14.04 12.76
N LYS A 258 29.00 -14.25 13.86
CA LYS A 258 30.31 -13.61 14.07
C LYS A 258 31.32 -13.98 12.98
N ASN A 259 31.37 -15.27 12.62
CA ASN A 259 32.24 -15.74 11.54
C ASN A 259 31.83 -15.17 10.18
N ALA A 260 30.52 -15.02 9.93
CA ALA A 260 30.01 -14.43 8.70
C ALA A 260 30.38 -12.93 8.58
N ILE A 261 30.32 -12.19 9.67
CA ILE A 261 30.77 -10.79 9.71
C ILE A 261 32.28 -10.71 9.43
N ALA A 262 33.07 -11.59 10.03
CA ALA A 262 34.53 -11.62 9.86
C ALA A 262 34.96 -12.07 8.44
N ASP A 263 34.12 -12.85 7.75
CA ASP A 263 34.35 -13.33 6.39
C ASP A 263 33.84 -12.36 5.30
N LEU A 264 33.12 -11.33 5.69
CA LEU A 264 32.61 -10.32 4.77
C LEU A 264 33.71 -9.28 4.51
N GLU A 265 33.84 -8.85 3.25
CA GLU A 265 34.77 -7.80 2.87
C GLU A 265 34.46 -6.46 3.52
N GLU A 266 35.48 -5.67 3.89
CA GLU A 266 35.32 -4.41 4.64
C GLU A 266 34.37 -3.43 3.94
N ASP A 267 34.41 -3.36 2.61
CA ASP A 267 33.57 -2.46 1.81
C ASP A 267 32.06 -2.70 2.01
N TYR A 268 31.65 -3.92 2.35
CA TYR A 268 30.25 -4.26 2.62
C TYR A 268 29.85 -4.07 4.09
N LEU A 269 30.82 -3.90 5.00
CA LEU A 269 30.56 -3.76 6.43
C LEU A 269 29.93 -2.42 6.80
N ASP A 270 30.21 -1.35 6.05
CA ASP A 270 29.70 0.00 6.31
C ASP A 270 28.16 0.04 6.33
N ASN A 271 27.49 -0.71 5.43
CA ASN A 271 26.05 -0.78 5.33
C ASN A 271 25.49 -2.16 5.72
N CYS A 272 26.30 -2.96 6.39
CA CYS A 272 25.93 -4.31 6.78
C CYS A 272 24.74 -4.32 7.72
N SER A 273 23.83 -5.25 7.50
CA SER A 273 22.69 -5.53 8.36
C SER A 273 22.51 -7.04 8.53
N ILE A 274 21.93 -7.42 9.64
CA ILE A 274 21.66 -8.82 9.96
C ILE A 274 20.17 -9.07 9.86
N MET A 275 19.77 -9.99 8.99
CA MET A 275 18.40 -10.47 8.88
C MET A 275 18.27 -11.80 9.60
N ILE A 276 17.41 -11.87 10.62
CA ILE A 276 17.27 -13.03 11.48
C ILE A 276 15.81 -13.25 11.89
N SER A 277 15.42 -14.49 12.20
CA SER A 277 14.13 -14.76 12.82
C SER A 277 14.13 -14.33 14.28
N ARG A 278 12.97 -13.90 14.78
CA ARG A 278 12.86 -13.56 16.22
C ARG A 278 13.12 -14.76 17.11
N LYS A 279 12.75 -15.96 16.65
CA LYS A 279 13.01 -17.21 17.37
C LYS A 279 14.51 -17.46 17.55
N ASP A 280 15.26 -17.34 16.45
CA ASP A 280 16.71 -17.58 16.47
C ASP A 280 17.45 -16.54 17.31
N TYR A 281 17.00 -15.28 17.22
CA TYR A 281 17.52 -14.21 18.07
C TYR A 281 17.32 -14.49 19.57
N LEU A 282 16.12 -14.93 19.96
CA LEU A 282 15.86 -15.31 21.37
C LEU A 282 16.71 -16.49 21.83
N SER A 283 16.94 -17.47 20.95
CA SER A 283 17.85 -18.60 21.25
C SER A 283 19.30 -18.14 21.45
N ILE A 284 19.76 -17.12 20.71
CA ILE A 284 21.08 -16.52 20.93
C ILE A 284 21.14 -15.83 22.28
N ILE A 285 20.11 -15.05 22.65
CA ILE A 285 20.06 -14.40 23.97
C ILE A 285 20.08 -15.43 25.09
N GLU A 286 19.26 -16.46 24.99
CA GLU A 286 19.18 -17.54 25.99
C GLU A 286 20.55 -18.21 26.18
N PHE A 287 21.23 -18.50 25.09
CA PHE A 287 22.58 -19.07 25.12
C PHE A 287 23.61 -18.12 25.76
N LEU A 288 23.60 -16.84 25.41
CA LEU A 288 24.57 -15.84 25.90
C LEU A 288 24.27 -15.41 27.33
N ALA A 289 23.02 -15.40 27.75
CA ALA A 289 22.58 -14.91 29.05
C ALA A 289 23.09 -15.77 30.22
N ASN A 290 23.34 -17.04 29.99
CA ASN A 290 23.86 -17.98 31.02
C ASN A 290 23.17 -17.79 32.39
N SER A 291 21.83 -17.75 32.39
CA SER A 291 20.97 -17.53 33.58
C SER A 291 20.87 -16.05 34.06
N SER A 292 21.51 -15.07 33.41
CA SER A 292 21.29 -13.65 33.67
C SER A 292 20.13 -13.10 32.83
N THR A 293 19.44 -12.11 33.36
CA THR A 293 18.35 -11.40 32.63
C THR A 293 18.82 -10.13 31.95
N ASP A 294 20.06 -9.71 32.12
CA ASP A 294 20.57 -8.40 31.66
C ASP A 294 20.53 -8.21 30.14
N LEU A 295 20.75 -9.31 29.39
CA LEU A 295 20.76 -9.26 27.92
C LEU A 295 19.37 -9.07 27.30
N TYR A 296 18.29 -9.46 28.00
CA TYR A 296 16.93 -9.31 27.51
C TYR A 296 16.48 -7.84 27.40
N GLY A 297 17.12 -6.94 28.16
CA GLY A 297 16.87 -5.51 28.13
C GLY A 297 17.70 -4.73 27.09
N LYS A 298 18.70 -5.37 26.46
CA LYS A 298 19.57 -4.72 25.47
C LYS A 298 18.97 -4.77 24.08
N LYS A 299 19.34 -3.78 23.25
CA LYS A 299 18.95 -3.77 21.84
C LYS A 299 19.70 -4.86 21.08
N PRO A 300 19.10 -5.47 20.04
CA PRO A 300 19.76 -6.49 19.22
C PRO A 300 21.09 -6.04 18.63
N GLU A 301 21.17 -4.78 18.24
CA GLU A 301 22.38 -4.16 17.67
C GLU A 301 23.53 -4.07 18.68
N GLU A 302 23.22 -3.91 19.98
CA GLU A 302 24.23 -3.89 21.05
C GLU A 302 24.83 -5.28 21.31
N ILE A 303 24.09 -6.34 20.97
CA ILE A 303 24.51 -7.73 21.17
C ILE A 303 25.28 -8.25 19.96
N LEU A 304 24.79 -7.95 18.75
CA LEU A 304 25.34 -8.47 17.50
C LEU A 304 26.29 -7.48 16.79
N GLY A 305 26.36 -6.22 17.24
CA GLY A 305 27.27 -5.20 16.73
C GLY A 305 26.84 -4.50 15.44
N TYR A 306 25.78 -4.99 14.79
CA TYR A 306 25.24 -4.45 13.53
C TYR A 306 23.73 -4.31 13.59
N PRO A 307 23.12 -3.45 12.73
CA PRO A 307 21.67 -3.31 12.65
C PRO A 307 20.98 -4.64 12.40
N VAL A 308 19.97 -4.97 13.22
CA VAL A 308 19.23 -6.23 13.13
C VAL A 308 17.81 -5.97 12.64
N LYS A 309 17.41 -6.72 11.63
CA LYS A 309 16.03 -6.74 11.12
C LYS A 309 15.42 -8.12 11.32
N PHE A 310 14.20 -8.13 11.83
CA PHE A 310 13.49 -9.37 12.08
C PHE A 310 12.61 -9.76 10.90
N CYS A 311 12.80 -10.99 10.43
CA CYS A 311 11.95 -11.60 9.43
C CYS A 311 11.58 -13.02 9.87
N ASP A 312 10.29 -13.28 9.98
CA ASP A 312 9.74 -14.57 10.38
C ASP A 312 10.03 -15.71 9.39
N LEU A 313 10.30 -15.36 8.11
CA LEU A 313 10.64 -16.32 7.06
C LEU A 313 12.15 -16.53 6.88
N ALA A 314 13.00 -15.80 7.59
CA ALA A 314 14.44 -16.02 7.57
C ALA A 314 14.79 -17.27 8.37
N THR A 315 14.79 -18.43 7.71
CA THR A 315 15.09 -19.73 8.33
C THR A 315 16.56 -19.88 8.72
N LYS A 316 17.43 -19.17 8.03
CA LYS A 316 18.85 -19.05 8.35
C LYS A 316 19.18 -17.56 8.39
N PRO A 317 19.94 -17.07 9.37
CA PRO A 317 20.34 -15.67 9.38
C PRO A 317 21.17 -15.31 8.14
N ILE A 318 20.93 -14.10 7.63
CA ILE A 318 21.67 -13.53 6.50
C ILE A 318 22.37 -12.28 6.99
N VAL A 319 23.66 -12.19 6.75
CA VAL A 319 24.52 -11.05 7.07
C VAL A 319 24.99 -10.44 5.75
N GLY A 320 24.93 -9.12 5.60
CA GLY A 320 25.44 -8.45 4.42
C GLY A 320 24.85 -7.08 4.16
N ASP A 321 25.28 -6.48 3.08
CA ASP A 321 24.74 -5.21 2.56
C ASP A 321 23.57 -5.48 1.61
N PHE A 322 22.38 -5.21 2.10
CA PHE A 322 21.14 -5.45 1.35
C PHE A 322 20.90 -4.46 0.20
N SER A 323 21.67 -3.39 0.07
CA SER A 323 21.61 -2.50 -1.09
C SER A 323 21.99 -3.23 -2.40
N TYR A 324 22.74 -4.33 -2.27
CA TYR A 324 23.08 -5.24 -3.38
C TYR A 324 21.99 -6.26 -3.70
N ALA A 325 20.78 -6.07 -3.18
CA ALA A 325 19.58 -6.78 -3.61
C ALA A 325 18.53 -5.77 -4.08
N GLN A 326 17.70 -6.15 -5.04
CA GLN A 326 16.77 -5.21 -5.66
C GLN A 326 15.44 -5.86 -6.03
N TYR A 327 14.34 -5.19 -5.66
CA TYR A 327 13.02 -5.43 -6.23
C TYR A 327 12.81 -4.53 -7.42
N ASN A 328 12.42 -5.09 -8.54
CA ASN A 328 11.95 -4.32 -9.69
C ASN A 328 10.49 -4.65 -10.00
N TYR A 329 9.65 -3.61 -10.04
CA TYR A 329 8.26 -3.71 -10.43
C TYR A 329 8.11 -3.21 -11.86
N TYR A 330 7.27 -3.89 -12.63
CA TYR A 330 6.85 -3.31 -13.89
C TYR A 330 5.88 -2.16 -13.61
N PRO A 331 5.93 -1.07 -14.41
CA PRO A 331 5.09 0.11 -14.20
C PRO A 331 3.59 -0.16 -14.27
N GLU A 332 3.20 -1.24 -14.95
CA GLU A 332 1.81 -1.64 -15.14
C GLU A 332 1.31 -2.43 -13.93
N MET A 333 0.68 -1.76 -12.97
CA MET A 333 -0.13 -2.40 -11.95
C MET A 333 -1.60 -2.22 -12.31
N THR A 334 -2.39 -3.29 -12.32
CA THR A 334 -3.81 -3.22 -12.60
C THR A 334 -4.63 -3.57 -11.38
N TYR A 335 -5.64 -2.72 -11.09
CA TYR A 335 -6.66 -3.00 -10.10
C TYR A 335 -7.93 -3.44 -10.81
N GLU A 336 -8.40 -4.62 -10.51
CA GLU A 336 -9.62 -5.19 -11.05
C GLU A 336 -10.61 -5.42 -9.89
N ARG A 337 -11.89 -5.27 -10.19
CA ARG A 337 -12.98 -5.55 -9.26
C ARG A 337 -13.97 -6.50 -9.93
N ASP A 338 -14.38 -7.51 -9.21
CA ASP A 338 -15.45 -8.42 -9.62
C ASP A 338 -16.47 -8.60 -8.50
N LYS A 339 -17.70 -8.95 -8.86
CA LYS A 339 -18.78 -9.26 -7.93
C LYS A 339 -19.28 -10.68 -8.19
N ASN A 340 -19.15 -11.53 -7.20
CA ASN A 340 -19.81 -12.81 -7.23
C ASN A 340 -21.28 -12.65 -6.78
N VAL A 341 -22.19 -12.64 -7.75
CA VAL A 341 -23.62 -12.44 -7.51
C VAL A 341 -24.23 -13.55 -6.64
N LYS A 342 -23.68 -14.76 -6.69
CA LYS A 342 -24.20 -15.90 -5.92
C LYS A 342 -23.86 -15.80 -4.44
N THR A 343 -22.70 -15.26 -4.09
CA THR A 343 -22.22 -15.17 -2.69
C THR A 343 -22.34 -13.77 -2.10
N GLY A 344 -22.62 -12.73 -2.91
CA GLY A 344 -22.64 -11.34 -2.48
C GLY A 344 -21.25 -10.82 -2.10
N MET A 345 -20.17 -11.47 -2.54
CA MET A 345 -18.79 -11.04 -2.28
C MET A 345 -18.28 -10.16 -3.39
N HIS A 346 -17.58 -9.09 -3.02
CA HIS A 346 -16.82 -8.26 -3.95
C HIS A 346 -15.34 -8.59 -3.82
N SER A 347 -14.74 -9.04 -4.91
CA SER A 347 -13.33 -9.37 -5.00
C SER A 347 -12.56 -8.18 -5.61
N PHE A 348 -11.55 -7.70 -4.88
CA PHE A 348 -10.61 -6.71 -5.37
C PHE A 348 -9.29 -7.40 -5.66
N VAL A 349 -8.80 -7.27 -6.87
CA VAL A 349 -7.59 -7.96 -7.35
C VAL A 349 -6.54 -6.94 -7.72
N LEU A 350 -5.35 -7.08 -7.14
CA LEU A 350 -4.15 -6.37 -7.57
C LEU A 350 -3.32 -7.34 -8.42
N THR A 351 -3.14 -7.02 -9.68
CA THR A 351 -2.21 -7.70 -10.57
C THR A 351 -0.97 -6.84 -10.72
N CYS A 352 0.19 -7.39 -10.41
CA CYS A 352 1.49 -6.76 -10.61
C CYS A 352 2.49 -7.75 -11.19
N TRP A 353 3.52 -7.23 -11.83
CA TRP A 353 4.66 -8.00 -12.28
C TRP A 353 5.88 -7.51 -11.53
N LEU A 354 6.61 -8.42 -10.95
CA LEU A 354 7.79 -8.12 -10.14
C LEU A 354 8.88 -9.15 -10.38
N ASP A 355 10.11 -8.74 -10.14
CA ASP A 355 11.26 -9.61 -9.99
C ASP A 355 12.11 -9.15 -8.80
N PHE A 356 12.83 -10.07 -8.22
CA PHE A 356 13.80 -9.81 -7.17
C PHE A 356 15.13 -10.43 -7.56
N ARG A 357 16.20 -9.64 -7.53
CA ARG A 357 17.54 -10.06 -7.91
C ARG A 357 18.55 -9.71 -6.84
N ILE A 358 19.48 -10.63 -6.63
CA ILE A 358 20.68 -10.43 -5.86
C ILE A 358 21.77 -10.00 -6.83
N LYS A 359 22.19 -8.74 -6.74
CA LYS A 359 23.16 -8.14 -7.68
C LYS A 359 24.55 -8.73 -7.50
N LEU A 360 25.00 -8.89 -6.24
CA LEU A 360 26.30 -9.46 -5.90
C LEU A 360 26.17 -10.48 -4.76
N ALA A 361 26.56 -11.72 -5.01
CA ALA A 361 26.58 -12.77 -4.01
C ALA A 361 27.63 -12.52 -2.90
N SER A 362 28.76 -11.88 -3.27
CA SER A 362 29.85 -11.52 -2.35
C SER A 362 29.42 -10.59 -1.22
N ALA A 363 28.38 -9.79 -1.45
CA ALA A 363 27.84 -8.87 -0.44
C ALA A 363 27.04 -9.57 0.68
N PHE A 364 26.85 -10.91 0.61
CA PHE A 364 26.01 -11.66 1.55
C PHE A 364 26.70 -12.89 2.08
N ARG A 365 26.31 -13.27 3.30
CA ARG A 365 26.68 -14.56 3.93
C ARG A 365 25.44 -15.16 4.56
N ILE A 366 25.26 -16.46 4.38
CA ILE A 366 24.23 -17.25 5.07
C ILE A 366 24.85 -17.94 6.26
N CYS A 367 24.27 -17.79 7.44
CA CYS A 367 24.77 -18.36 8.67
C CYS A 367 24.09 -19.70 8.96
N GLU A 368 24.90 -20.72 9.28
CA GLU A 368 24.41 -22.05 9.59
C GLU A 368 25.16 -22.66 10.78
N VAL A 369 24.47 -23.45 11.58
CA VAL A 369 25.10 -24.20 12.67
C VAL A 369 25.71 -25.47 12.08
N ALA A 370 26.97 -25.77 12.41
CA ALA A 370 27.64 -26.96 11.91
C ALA A 370 26.96 -28.22 12.47
N GLY A 371 26.62 -29.16 11.61
CA GLY A 371 26.10 -30.47 11.99
C GLY A 371 24.59 -30.55 12.22
N VAL A 372 23.82 -29.56 11.82
CA VAL A 372 22.34 -29.62 11.80
C VAL A 372 21.84 -29.88 10.37
#